data_f15b1f044e3ae8cac14481c4b7167cea
#
_entry.id   f15b1f044e3ae8cac14481c4b7167cea
#
_cell.length_a   1.000
_cell.length_b   1.000
_cell.length_c   1.000
_cell.angle_alpha   90.00
_cell.angle_beta   90.00
_cell.angle_gamma   90.00
#
_symmetry.space_group_name_H-M   'P 1'
#
loop_
_entity.id
_entity.type
_entity.pdbx_description
1 polymer ?
#
loop_
_entity_poly.entity_id
_entity_poly.type
_entity_poly.pdbx_seq_one_letter_code
_entity_poly.pdbx_strand_id
1 'polypeptide(L)'
;MEKPIVLVIMDGVGKGDGGSGDAVKNANTPTLDHLLATCPHTYLKAHGTAVGLPTDDDMGNSEVGHNALGCGQIYSQGAKLVSESIESGALYESATWKKLLSNAVSGHALHFLGLLSDGNVHSNISHLIAMLKEAHKEGAKKVYCHILLDGRDVPATSALEYVAQLEAVLAELNTPGCDYAIASGGGRMKITMDRYEANWPMVEAGWRTHVQGQGRQFASAKEAIETYRAEENCIDQDLPAFVVARNGQPVAKIANGDSVILFNFRGDRAQEISLAFDRKDFDKFDRGDYTGVLFAGMLQYDGDLKIPTDYLVQPPVIKNTLTEVLCAAGIHEYALSETQKFGHVTYFWNGNRSGKVDENLEVYEEVPSDEIPFEQDPDMKSQEITEKMVENMASHKFQFLRCNFPNGDMVGHTGVYDAVVYAMECVDKSVKAIIDAADKYGYTVLITADHGNADQMTETKKGKTSVRTAHSLNPVPFIIYDKNHEWHIKDGHFGLANVAPTVVKMMGLTAPDCWEESMV
;
A
#
# COMPACT_ATOMS: atom_id res chain seq x y z
N MET A 1 -18.74 -35.52 1.11
CA MET A 1 -18.07 -34.77 0.01
C MET A 1 -18.26 -33.30 0.35
N GLU A 2 -17.17 -32.64 0.56
CA GLU A 2 -17.15 -31.22 0.93
C GLU A 2 -17.83 -30.39 -0.16
N LYS A 3 -18.59 -29.38 0.25
CA LYS A 3 -19.29 -28.52 -0.70
C LYS A 3 -18.26 -27.66 -1.43
N PRO A 4 -18.30 -27.60 -2.77
CA PRO A 4 -17.40 -26.72 -3.50
C PRO A 4 -17.79 -25.25 -3.28
N ILE A 5 -16.78 -24.38 -3.23
CA ILE A 5 -16.92 -22.95 -2.90
C ILE A 5 -16.42 -22.10 -4.06
N VAL A 6 -17.17 -21.06 -4.39
CA VAL A 6 -16.74 -19.94 -5.23
C VAL A 6 -16.54 -18.72 -4.34
N LEU A 7 -15.39 -18.08 -4.42
CA LEU A 7 -15.11 -16.79 -3.79
C LEU A 7 -15.04 -15.69 -4.86
N VAL A 8 -15.94 -14.73 -4.76
CA VAL A 8 -15.97 -13.54 -5.60
C VAL A 8 -15.39 -12.37 -4.82
N ILE A 9 -14.36 -11.73 -5.36
CA ILE A 9 -13.75 -10.52 -4.81
C ILE A 9 -14.15 -9.34 -5.71
N MET A 10 -14.93 -8.42 -5.17
CA MET A 10 -15.32 -7.18 -5.82
C MET A 10 -14.32 -6.09 -5.43
N ASP A 11 -13.22 -5.97 -6.18
CA ASP A 11 -12.12 -5.08 -5.88
C ASP A 11 -12.58 -3.62 -5.72
N GLY A 12 -12.19 -2.99 -4.63
CA GLY A 12 -12.52 -1.59 -4.37
C GLY A 12 -13.97 -1.32 -3.93
N VAL A 13 -14.71 -2.33 -3.46
CA VAL A 13 -16.13 -2.20 -3.09
C VAL A 13 -16.31 -2.22 -1.57
N GLY A 14 -16.36 -1.04 -0.98
CA GLY A 14 -16.64 -0.86 0.45
C GLY A 14 -18.10 -0.55 0.76
N LYS A 15 -18.40 -0.41 2.06
CA LYS A 15 -19.68 0.11 2.56
C LYS A 15 -19.54 1.60 2.84
N GLY A 16 -20.00 2.43 1.92
CA GLY A 16 -20.03 3.88 2.08
C GLY A 16 -21.15 4.37 3.01
N ASP A 17 -21.30 5.68 3.04
CA ASP A 17 -22.27 6.38 3.89
C ASP A 17 -23.66 6.52 3.25
N GLY A 18 -23.82 6.11 1.99
CA GLY A 18 -25.05 6.28 1.19
C GLY A 18 -25.28 7.69 0.67
N GLY A 19 -24.28 8.57 0.80
CA GLY A 19 -24.32 9.94 0.28
C GLY A 19 -24.13 10.02 -1.23
N SER A 20 -24.08 11.24 -1.77
CA SER A 20 -23.94 11.49 -3.21
C SER A 20 -22.61 11.03 -3.81
N GLY A 21 -21.59 10.81 -2.98
CA GLY A 21 -20.29 10.29 -3.38
C GLY A 21 -20.15 8.77 -3.30
N ASP A 22 -21.18 8.06 -2.85
CA ASP A 22 -21.19 6.60 -2.72
C ASP A 22 -21.71 5.96 -4.00
N ALA A 23 -20.81 5.64 -4.93
CA ALA A 23 -21.18 5.03 -6.20
C ALA A 23 -21.66 3.58 -6.05
N VAL A 24 -21.24 2.87 -5.01
CA VAL A 24 -21.71 1.52 -4.71
C VAL A 24 -23.19 1.54 -4.34
N LYS A 25 -23.59 2.44 -3.44
CA LYS A 25 -24.99 2.53 -2.99
C LYS A 25 -25.91 3.14 -4.02
N ASN A 26 -25.41 4.06 -4.84
CA ASN A 26 -26.20 4.78 -5.83
C ASN A 26 -26.32 4.05 -7.19
N ALA A 27 -25.52 3.00 -7.42
CA ALA A 27 -25.67 2.13 -8.58
C ALA A 27 -26.93 1.25 -8.47
N ASN A 28 -27.48 0.87 -9.61
CA ASN A 28 -28.59 -0.09 -9.66
C ASN A 28 -28.04 -1.53 -9.57
N THR A 29 -27.99 -2.05 -8.35
CA THR A 29 -27.40 -3.35 -8.01
C THR A 29 -28.42 -4.30 -7.37
N PRO A 30 -29.48 -4.72 -8.12
CA PRO A 30 -30.59 -5.49 -7.56
C PRO A 30 -30.16 -6.84 -6.99
N THR A 31 -29.10 -7.46 -7.52
CA THR A 31 -28.58 -8.73 -7.01
C THR A 31 -27.90 -8.54 -5.66
N LEU A 32 -26.98 -7.59 -5.55
CA LEU A 32 -26.29 -7.30 -4.29
C LEU A 32 -27.26 -6.82 -3.21
N ASP A 33 -28.21 -5.97 -3.57
CA ASP A 33 -29.26 -5.50 -2.66
C ASP A 33 -30.11 -6.66 -2.13
N HIS A 34 -30.48 -7.61 -2.99
CA HIS A 34 -31.23 -8.81 -2.60
C HIS A 34 -30.39 -9.71 -1.68
N LEU A 35 -29.14 -9.95 -2.02
CA LEU A 35 -28.26 -10.79 -1.21
C LEU A 35 -28.02 -10.20 0.18
N LEU A 36 -27.78 -8.90 0.28
CA LEU A 36 -27.65 -8.20 1.56
C LEU A 36 -28.94 -8.21 2.39
N ALA A 37 -30.10 -8.26 1.75
CA ALA A 37 -31.38 -8.30 2.44
C ALA A 37 -31.76 -9.72 2.93
N THR A 38 -31.27 -10.77 2.28
CA THR A 38 -31.78 -12.16 2.48
C THR A 38 -30.75 -13.17 2.92
N CYS A 39 -29.45 -12.91 2.71
CA CYS A 39 -28.39 -13.85 3.02
C CYS A 39 -27.64 -13.48 4.31
N PRO A 40 -27.03 -14.46 5.00
CA PRO A 40 -26.10 -14.18 6.07
C PRO A 40 -24.96 -13.29 5.55
N HIS A 41 -24.75 -12.16 6.21
CA HIS A 41 -23.69 -11.23 5.84
C HIS A 41 -23.14 -10.48 7.05
N THR A 42 -21.93 -9.98 6.90
CA THR A 42 -21.27 -9.06 7.84
C THR A 42 -20.38 -8.10 7.07
N TYR A 43 -19.72 -7.20 7.79
CA TYR A 43 -18.73 -6.28 7.21
C TYR A 43 -17.36 -6.53 7.84
N LEU A 44 -16.35 -6.62 6.98
CA LEU A 44 -14.98 -6.91 7.36
C LEU A 44 -14.15 -5.63 7.39
N LYS A 45 -13.29 -5.50 8.40
CA LYS A 45 -12.28 -4.47 8.43
C LYS A 45 -11.19 -4.80 7.39
N ALA A 46 -10.99 -3.90 6.43
CA ALA A 46 -10.12 -4.10 5.27
C ALA A 46 -9.00 -3.06 5.19
N HIS A 47 -8.67 -2.40 6.30
CA HIS A 47 -7.65 -1.37 6.38
C HIS A 47 -6.90 -1.45 7.71
N GLY A 48 -5.84 -0.68 7.81
CA GLY A 48 -5.08 -0.50 9.03
C GLY A 48 -4.49 -1.78 9.59
N THR A 49 -4.53 -1.91 10.90
CA THR A 49 -3.92 -3.05 11.61
C THR A 49 -4.56 -4.39 11.27
N ALA A 50 -5.80 -4.40 10.79
CA ALA A 50 -6.49 -5.64 10.38
C ALA A 50 -5.92 -6.28 9.10
N VAL A 51 -5.11 -5.55 8.35
CA VAL A 51 -4.38 -6.06 7.18
C VAL A 51 -2.86 -5.90 7.33
N GLY A 52 -2.38 -5.68 8.57
CA GLY A 52 -0.97 -5.63 8.91
C GLY A 52 -0.31 -4.26 8.67
N LEU A 53 -1.06 -3.22 8.36
CA LEU A 53 -0.55 -1.85 8.22
C LEU A 53 -0.29 -1.23 9.60
N PRO A 54 0.57 -0.19 9.70
CA PRO A 54 1.03 0.33 10.99
C PRO A 54 -0.07 0.90 11.88
N THR A 55 -1.06 1.59 11.31
CA THR A 55 -2.16 2.24 12.06
C THR A 55 -3.50 2.09 11.35
N ASP A 56 -4.59 2.27 12.09
CA ASP A 56 -5.95 2.20 11.54
C ASP A 56 -6.31 3.39 10.62
N ASP A 57 -5.47 4.41 10.55
CA ASP A 57 -5.60 5.51 9.57
C ASP A 57 -4.98 5.16 8.20
N ASP A 58 -4.31 4.01 8.09
CA ASP A 58 -3.77 3.55 6.82
C ASP A 58 -4.87 2.89 5.98
N MET A 59 -5.05 3.39 4.76
CA MET A 59 -5.95 2.76 3.80
C MET A 59 -5.43 1.38 3.41
N GLY A 60 -6.35 0.42 3.30
CA GLY A 60 -6.05 -0.86 2.66
C GLY A 60 -5.70 -0.69 1.19
N ASN A 61 -5.15 -1.73 0.61
CA ASN A 61 -4.88 -1.84 -0.82
C ASN A 61 -5.03 -3.29 -1.26
N SER A 62 -4.99 -3.52 -2.57
CA SER A 62 -5.22 -4.86 -3.13
C SER A 62 -4.16 -5.87 -2.70
N GLU A 63 -2.91 -5.46 -2.49
CA GLU A 63 -1.84 -6.38 -2.07
C GLU A 63 -2.07 -6.91 -0.67
N VAL A 64 -2.18 -6.02 0.33
CA VAL A 64 -2.40 -6.44 1.73
C VAL A 64 -3.78 -7.07 1.92
N GLY A 65 -4.79 -6.64 1.14
CA GLY A 65 -6.12 -7.22 1.13
C GLY A 65 -6.12 -8.68 0.67
N HIS A 66 -5.48 -8.96 -0.47
CA HIS A 66 -5.37 -10.34 -0.99
C HIS A 66 -4.43 -11.19 -0.14
N ASN A 67 -3.36 -10.63 0.45
CA ASN A 67 -2.57 -11.33 1.44
C ASN A 67 -3.45 -11.79 2.62
N ALA A 68 -4.23 -10.89 3.22
CA ALA A 68 -5.09 -11.23 4.35
C ALA A 68 -6.15 -12.28 3.97
N LEU A 69 -6.84 -12.11 2.82
CA LEU A 69 -7.83 -13.05 2.31
C LEU A 69 -7.27 -14.46 2.08
N GLY A 70 -6.09 -14.55 1.47
CA GLY A 70 -5.49 -15.82 1.08
C GLY A 70 -4.60 -16.48 2.14
N CYS A 71 -4.20 -15.74 3.19
CA CYS A 71 -3.27 -16.26 4.19
C CYS A 71 -3.93 -16.58 5.54
N GLY A 72 -5.15 -16.12 5.80
CA GLY A 72 -5.87 -16.40 7.04
C GLY A 72 -5.22 -15.81 8.30
N GLN A 73 -4.22 -14.98 8.15
CA GLN A 73 -3.42 -14.37 9.23
C GLN A 73 -3.05 -12.95 8.88
N ILE A 74 -2.83 -12.13 9.92
CA ILE A 74 -2.37 -10.75 9.76
C ILE A 74 -0.85 -10.76 9.80
N TYR A 75 -0.23 -10.27 8.72
CA TYR A 75 1.21 -10.15 8.61
C TYR A 75 1.65 -8.70 8.73
N SER A 76 2.49 -8.38 9.73
CA SER A 76 2.94 -7.00 9.97
C SER A 76 3.76 -6.46 8.82
N GLN A 77 3.35 -5.32 8.30
CA GLN A 77 4.08 -4.48 7.36
C GLN A 77 4.70 -3.28 8.11
N GLY A 78 5.68 -2.61 7.51
CA GLY A 78 6.22 -1.37 8.05
C GLY A 78 7.37 -1.57 9.04
N ALA A 79 7.31 -0.90 10.20
CA ALA A 79 8.45 -0.77 11.12
C ALA A 79 9.11 -2.08 11.52
N LYS A 80 8.32 -3.07 11.91
CA LYS A 80 8.83 -4.38 12.33
C LYS A 80 9.58 -5.10 11.21
N LEU A 81 8.99 -5.12 10.02
CA LEU A 81 9.60 -5.74 8.84
C LEU A 81 10.95 -5.09 8.49
N VAL A 82 11.00 -3.75 8.53
CA VAL A 82 12.23 -3.00 8.28
C VAL A 82 13.28 -3.28 9.35
N SER A 83 12.90 -3.27 10.64
CA SER A 83 13.81 -3.58 11.74
C SER A 83 14.40 -4.98 11.60
N GLU A 84 13.58 -5.99 11.35
CA GLU A 84 14.02 -7.37 11.13
C GLU A 84 14.97 -7.50 9.93
N SER A 85 14.70 -6.76 8.85
CA SER A 85 15.56 -6.76 7.66
C SER A 85 16.92 -6.11 7.90
N ILE A 86 16.98 -5.07 8.73
CA ILE A 86 18.21 -4.41 9.15
C ILE A 86 19.00 -5.33 10.10
N GLU A 87 18.36 -5.86 11.13
CA GLU A 87 18.98 -6.70 12.15
C GLU A 87 19.57 -8.00 11.57
N SER A 88 18.86 -8.61 10.63
CA SER A 88 19.36 -9.79 9.90
C SER A 88 20.42 -9.48 8.85
N GLY A 89 20.58 -8.21 8.46
CA GLY A 89 21.43 -7.80 7.35
C GLY A 89 20.84 -7.98 5.96
N ALA A 90 19.62 -8.50 5.85
CA ALA A 90 18.96 -8.76 4.57
C ALA A 90 18.77 -7.49 3.71
N LEU A 91 18.51 -6.34 4.34
CA LEU A 91 18.41 -5.05 3.66
C LEU A 91 19.69 -4.74 2.87
N TYR A 92 20.85 -4.95 3.47
CA TYR A 92 22.17 -4.64 2.89
C TYR A 92 22.60 -5.64 1.81
N GLU A 93 22.01 -6.82 1.81
CA GLU A 93 22.19 -7.82 0.75
C GLU A 93 21.25 -7.61 -0.45
N SER A 94 20.27 -6.72 -0.34
CA SER A 94 19.35 -6.44 -1.43
C SER A 94 20.06 -5.84 -2.66
N ALA A 95 19.58 -6.20 -3.85
CA ALA A 95 20.13 -5.66 -5.09
C ALA A 95 19.99 -4.13 -5.16
N THR A 96 18.91 -3.58 -4.59
CA THR A 96 18.67 -2.14 -4.53
C THR A 96 19.70 -1.43 -3.66
N TRP A 97 19.95 -1.91 -2.43
CA TRP A 97 20.98 -1.33 -1.57
C TRP A 97 22.34 -1.34 -2.25
N LYS A 98 22.76 -2.49 -2.78
CA LYS A 98 24.04 -2.65 -3.47
C LYS A 98 24.19 -1.72 -4.67
N LYS A 99 23.13 -1.51 -5.43
CA LYS A 99 23.10 -0.59 -6.58
C LYS A 99 23.32 0.86 -6.13
N LEU A 100 22.57 1.34 -5.12
CA LEU A 100 22.68 2.70 -4.61
C LEU A 100 24.03 2.96 -3.97
N LEU A 101 24.52 2.02 -3.19
CA LEU A 101 25.80 2.12 -2.49
C LEU A 101 27.00 2.09 -3.44
N SER A 102 26.97 1.19 -4.44
CA SER A 102 28.01 1.15 -5.47
C SER A 102 28.13 2.50 -6.20
N ASN A 103 27.02 3.14 -6.50
CA ASN A 103 27.00 4.47 -7.08
C ASN A 103 27.63 5.51 -6.15
N ALA A 104 27.30 5.48 -4.86
CA ALA A 104 27.88 6.40 -3.86
C ALA A 104 29.40 6.19 -3.67
N VAL A 105 29.84 4.94 -3.65
CA VAL A 105 31.26 4.59 -3.55
C VAL A 105 32.04 5.01 -4.80
N SER A 106 31.40 5.04 -5.95
CA SER A 106 32.02 5.51 -7.22
C SER A 106 32.22 7.02 -7.30
N GLY A 107 31.76 7.80 -6.30
CA GLY A 107 32.00 9.24 -6.19
C GLY A 107 30.76 10.13 -6.16
N HIS A 108 29.57 9.58 -6.39
CA HIS A 108 28.29 10.29 -6.22
C HIS A 108 27.97 10.45 -4.72
N ALA A 109 27.03 11.33 -4.40
CA ALA A 109 26.50 11.43 -3.05
C ALA A 109 25.41 10.41 -2.80
N LEU A 110 25.27 9.97 -1.53
CA LEU A 110 24.13 9.26 -1.01
C LEU A 110 23.30 10.22 -0.14
N HIS A 111 22.02 10.31 -0.43
CA HIS A 111 21.08 11.14 0.32
C HIS A 111 20.04 10.29 1.02
N PHE A 112 19.77 10.61 2.30
CA PHE A 112 18.66 10.07 3.06
C PHE A 112 17.62 11.17 3.27
N LEU A 113 16.39 10.91 2.85
CA LEU A 113 15.24 11.80 3.04
C LEU A 113 14.20 11.10 3.91
N GLY A 114 13.64 11.78 4.90
CA GLY A 114 12.56 11.22 5.70
C GLY A 114 12.33 11.91 7.02
N LEU A 115 11.33 11.41 7.76
CA LEU A 115 10.89 11.93 9.03
C LEU A 115 11.86 11.53 10.15
N LEU A 116 12.40 12.53 10.85
CA LEU A 116 13.41 12.32 11.88
C LEU A 116 12.77 12.23 13.28
N SER A 117 12.35 11.04 13.67
CA SER A 117 11.88 10.74 15.03
C SER A 117 11.88 9.24 15.31
N ASP A 118 11.56 8.86 16.53
CA ASP A 118 11.32 7.48 16.96
C ASP A 118 9.82 7.17 17.12
N GLY A 119 8.95 8.02 16.58
CA GLY A 119 7.49 7.89 16.66
C GLY A 119 6.93 6.60 16.07
N ASN A 120 7.70 5.94 15.21
CA ASN A 120 7.41 4.62 14.65
C ASN A 120 6.09 4.52 13.87
N VAL A 121 5.60 5.66 13.38
CA VAL A 121 4.41 5.75 12.53
C VAL A 121 4.79 5.81 11.05
N HIS A 122 5.69 6.70 10.68
CA HIS A 122 6.17 6.88 9.30
C HIS A 122 7.59 6.39 9.10
N SER A 123 8.41 6.49 10.14
CA SER A 123 9.85 6.20 10.12
C SER A 123 10.34 5.87 11.52
N ASN A 124 11.60 5.47 11.61
CA ASN A 124 12.31 5.35 12.86
C ASN A 124 13.76 5.82 12.70
N ILE A 125 14.23 6.72 13.57
CA ILE A 125 15.60 7.24 13.55
C ILE A 125 16.65 6.12 13.65
N SER A 126 16.34 5.01 14.34
CA SER A 126 17.25 3.86 14.46
C SER A 126 17.55 3.20 13.11
N HIS A 127 16.58 3.19 12.19
CA HIS A 127 16.76 2.68 10.83
C HIS A 127 17.73 3.57 10.03
N LEU A 128 17.58 4.89 10.12
CA LEU A 128 18.49 5.85 9.49
C LEU A 128 19.92 5.67 10.03
N ILE A 129 20.09 5.63 11.36
CA ILE A 129 21.41 5.47 12.00
C ILE A 129 22.07 4.17 11.57
N ALA A 130 21.33 3.06 11.51
CA ALA A 130 21.86 1.78 11.06
C ALA A 130 22.36 1.84 9.61
N MET A 131 21.57 2.43 8.71
CA MET A 131 21.96 2.59 7.29
C MET A 131 23.14 3.55 7.12
N LEU A 132 23.23 4.63 7.89
CA LEU A 132 24.39 5.54 7.87
C LEU A 132 25.68 4.82 8.25
N LYS A 133 25.64 4.02 9.32
CA LYS A 133 26.80 3.23 9.78
C LYS A 133 27.24 2.19 8.75
N GLU A 134 26.28 1.50 8.15
CA GLU A 134 26.60 0.52 7.10
C GLU A 134 27.14 1.18 5.83
N ALA A 135 26.56 2.30 5.39
CA ALA A 135 27.07 3.07 4.26
C ALA A 135 28.51 3.53 4.45
N HIS A 136 28.87 3.99 5.68
CA HIS A 136 30.24 4.35 6.03
C HIS A 136 31.18 3.14 5.99
N LYS A 137 30.78 2.03 6.57
CA LYS A 137 31.53 0.77 6.59
C LYS A 137 31.82 0.27 5.17
N GLU A 138 30.86 0.41 4.26
CA GLU A 138 30.98 0.04 2.85
C GLU A 138 31.71 1.08 1.99
N GLY A 139 32.11 2.22 2.55
CA GLY A 139 32.99 3.19 1.93
C GLY A 139 32.32 4.38 1.23
N ALA A 140 31.05 4.66 1.49
CA ALA A 140 30.41 5.90 1.02
C ALA A 140 31.04 7.11 1.71
N LYS A 141 31.49 8.10 0.91
CA LYS A 141 32.25 9.25 1.43
C LYS A 141 31.43 10.53 1.55
N LYS A 142 30.39 10.68 0.75
CA LYS A 142 29.52 11.87 0.71
C LYS A 142 28.10 11.41 1.04
N VAL A 143 27.64 11.66 2.27
CA VAL A 143 26.32 11.23 2.74
C VAL A 143 25.61 12.37 3.42
N TYR A 144 24.41 12.70 2.95
CA TYR A 144 23.66 13.84 3.41
C TYR A 144 22.23 13.46 3.83
N CYS A 145 21.76 14.05 4.92
CA CYS A 145 20.43 13.83 5.45
C CYS A 145 19.54 15.05 5.20
N HIS A 146 18.37 14.80 4.66
CA HIS A 146 17.29 15.78 4.46
C HIS A 146 16.18 15.41 5.44
N ILE A 147 16.05 16.18 6.53
CA ILE A 147 15.24 15.80 7.67
C ILE A 147 13.88 16.49 7.69
N LEU A 148 12.83 15.71 7.85
CA LEU A 148 11.49 16.23 8.10
C LEU A 148 11.23 16.18 9.60
N LEU A 149 10.74 17.29 10.17
CA LEU A 149 10.53 17.41 11.62
C LEU A 149 9.13 16.94 11.99
N ASP A 150 9.03 16.13 13.03
CA ASP A 150 7.82 15.46 13.44
C ASP A 150 6.93 16.35 14.33
N GLY A 151 7.05 16.28 15.62
CA GLY A 151 6.20 17.03 16.56
C GLY A 151 4.72 16.68 16.53
N ARG A 152 4.35 15.57 15.91
CA ARG A 152 2.99 15.02 15.81
C ARG A 152 2.89 13.62 16.38
N ASP A 153 3.75 12.71 15.96
CA ASP A 153 3.79 11.32 16.42
C ASP A 153 4.69 11.19 17.67
N VAL A 154 5.39 12.27 18.00
CA VAL A 154 6.23 12.49 19.18
C VAL A 154 5.89 13.86 19.80
N PRO A 155 6.41 14.20 20.99
CA PRO A 155 6.13 15.50 21.61
C PRO A 155 6.40 16.69 20.68
N ALA A 156 5.53 17.70 20.75
CA ALA A 156 5.43 18.78 19.77
C ALA A 156 6.71 19.60 19.54
N THR A 157 7.66 19.57 20.48
CA THR A 157 8.92 20.34 20.44
C THR A 157 10.15 19.48 20.74
N SER A 158 10.10 18.18 20.39
CA SER A 158 11.20 17.22 20.66
C SER A 158 12.26 17.15 19.54
N ALA A 159 12.13 17.90 18.45
CA ALA A 159 13.02 17.77 17.27
C ALA A 159 14.51 17.93 17.61
N LEU A 160 14.86 18.82 18.55
CA LEU A 160 16.27 19.02 18.93
C LEU A 160 16.92 17.78 19.55
N GLU A 161 16.15 16.91 20.21
CA GLU A 161 16.65 15.66 20.78
C GLU A 161 17.08 14.70 19.66
N TYR A 162 16.27 14.56 18.62
CA TYR A 162 16.58 13.72 17.45
C TYR A 162 17.69 14.30 16.61
N VAL A 163 17.71 15.62 16.41
CA VAL A 163 18.80 16.31 15.72
C VAL A 163 20.13 16.08 16.44
N ALA A 164 20.15 16.19 17.80
CA ALA A 164 21.35 15.93 18.58
C ALA A 164 21.85 14.48 18.45
N GLN A 165 20.94 13.50 18.45
CA GLN A 165 21.30 12.10 18.23
C GLN A 165 21.91 11.89 16.83
N LEU A 166 21.29 12.44 15.80
CA LEU A 166 21.79 12.33 14.42
C LEU A 166 23.14 13.02 14.26
N GLU A 167 23.28 14.25 14.75
CA GLU A 167 24.55 15.01 14.67
C GLU A 167 25.71 14.29 15.39
N ALA A 168 25.46 13.62 16.52
CA ALA A 168 26.46 12.82 17.22
C ALA A 168 26.95 11.67 16.34
N VAL A 169 26.06 10.96 15.68
CA VAL A 169 26.41 9.87 14.75
C VAL A 169 27.16 10.40 13.53
N LEU A 170 26.69 11.50 12.92
CA LEU A 170 27.37 12.10 11.76
C LEU A 170 28.78 12.57 12.12
N ALA A 171 28.99 13.14 13.31
CA ALA A 171 30.32 13.53 13.78
C ALA A 171 31.27 12.31 13.94
N GLU A 172 30.74 11.19 14.42
CA GLU A 172 31.49 9.93 14.55
C GLU A 172 31.90 9.36 13.19
N LEU A 173 31.03 9.49 12.18
CA LEU A 173 31.25 8.98 10.82
C LEU A 173 32.09 9.93 9.94
N ASN A 174 32.32 11.16 10.35
CA ASN A 174 33.17 12.13 9.64
C ASN A 174 34.68 11.84 9.87
N THR A 175 35.11 10.67 9.42
CA THR A 175 36.53 10.31 9.34
C THR A 175 37.21 11.04 8.18
N PRO A 176 38.57 11.11 8.16
CA PRO A 176 39.27 11.80 7.08
C PRO A 176 38.86 11.35 5.68
N GLY A 177 38.43 12.30 4.85
CA GLY A 177 37.96 12.05 3.49
C GLY A 177 36.44 11.77 3.38
N CYS A 178 35.71 11.80 4.50
CA CYS A 178 34.26 11.68 4.54
C CYS A 178 33.59 13.03 4.80
N ASP A 179 32.42 13.24 4.21
CA ASP A 179 31.54 14.38 4.48
C ASP A 179 30.11 13.87 4.73
N TYR A 180 29.73 13.80 5.99
CA TYR A 180 28.44 13.36 6.50
C TYR A 180 27.77 14.53 7.21
N ALA A 181 26.61 14.99 6.72
CA ALA A 181 25.97 16.17 7.28
C ALA A 181 24.44 16.15 7.11
N ILE A 182 23.74 16.93 7.93
CA ILE A 182 22.38 17.37 7.64
C ILE A 182 22.46 18.49 6.60
N ALA A 183 21.74 18.35 5.49
CA ALA A 183 21.78 19.29 4.38
C ALA A 183 20.57 20.22 4.32
N SER A 184 19.40 19.75 4.71
CA SER A 184 18.17 20.53 4.67
C SER A 184 17.10 19.92 5.56
N GLY A 185 16.01 20.66 5.78
CA GLY A 185 14.89 20.15 6.52
C GLY A 185 13.70 21.10 6.57
N GLY A 186 12.72 20.73 7.38
CA GLY A 186 11.50 21.51 7.64
C GLY A 186 10.40 20.64 8.26
N GLY A 187 9.36 21.27 8.74
CA GLY A 187 8.22 20.60 9.36
C GLY A 187 7.44 19.75 8.37
N ARG A 188 7.06 18.55 8.79
CA ARG A 188 6.31 17.56 7.99
C ARG A 188 4.98 18.09 7.44
N MET A 189 4.42 19.14 8.02
CA MET A 189 3.19 19.78 7.58
C MET A 189 3.42 21.02 6.71
N LYS A 190 4.67 21.32 6.39
CA LYS A 190 5.07 22.46 5.54
C LYS A 190 5.68 22.02 4.24
N ILE A 191 6.44 20.93 4.24
CA ILE A 191 7.15 20.44 3.06
C ILE A 191 7.03 18.92 2.92
N THR A 192 7.10 18.43 1.70
CA THR A 192 7.34 17.04 1.28
C THR A 192 6.23 16.03 1.60
N MET A 193 5.74 16.00 2.84
CA MET A 193 4.88 14.93 3.35
C MET A 193 3.38 15.22 3.16
N ASP A 194 2.97 15.63 1.97
CA ASP A 194 1.55 15.64 1.62
C ASP A 194 1.01 14.22 1.42
N ARG A 195 -0.30 14.08 1.37
CA ARG A 195 -0.99 12.81 1.08
C ARG A 195 -2.29 13.04 0.32
N TYR A 196 -2.66 12.07 -0.47
CA TYR A 196 -3.93 12.05 -1.21
C TYR A 196 -4.05 13.21 -2.19
N GLU A 197 -2.92 13.67 -2.75
CA GLU A 197 -2.83 14.80 -3.69
C GLU A 197 -3.52 16.09 -3.20
N ALA A 198 -3.56 16.28 -1.87
CA ALA A 198 -4.25 17.39 -1.26
C ALA A 198 -3.53 18.74 -1.45
N ASN A 199 -2.21 18.71 -1.55
CA ASN A 199 -1.39 19.92 -1.56
C ASN A 199 -0.04 19.73 -2.28
N TRP A 200 -0.04 19.57 -3.59
CA TRP A 200 1.18 19.47 -4.38
C TRP A 200 2.20 20.62 -4.18
N PRO A 201 1.80 21.90 -3.94
CA PRO A 201 2.72 22.95 -3.56
C PRO A 201 3.58 22.65 -2.34
N MET A 202 3.09 21.85 -1.38
CA MET A 202 3.84 21.39 -0.22
C MET A 202 4.95 20.40 -0.63
N VAL A 203 4.67 19.50 -1.56
CA VAL A 203 5.66 18.58 -2.13
C VAL A 203 6.70 19.35 -2.94
N GLU A 204 6.26 20.32 -3.75
CA GLU A 204 7.14 21.22 -4.50
C GLU A 204 8.07 22.02 -3.58
N ALA A 205 7.56 22.53 -2.46
CA ALA A 205 8.39 23.22 -1.46
C ALA A 205 9.51 22.31 -0.92
N GLY A 206 9.20 21.04 -0.64
CA GLY A 206 10.20 20.02 -0.30
C GLY A 206 11.21 19.79 -1.42
N TRP A 207 10.74 19.68 -2.65
CA TRP A 207 11.61 19.51 -3.82
C TRP A 207 12.60 20.66 -3.96
N ARG A 208 12.12 21.91 -3.90
CA ARG A 208 12.98 23.09 -3.96
C ARG A 208 14.01 23.10 -2.84
N THR A 209 13.64 22.67 -1.64
CA THR A 209 14.53 22.64 -0.48
C THR A 209 15.60 21.55 -0.61
N HIS A 210 15.21 20.32 -0.88
CA HIS A 210 16.10 19.15 -0.84
C HIS A 210 16.88 18.97 -2.14
N VAL A 211 16.22 19.14 -3.29
CA VAL A 211 16.82 18.91 -4.61
C VAL A 211 17.51 20.14 -5.14
N GLN A 212 16.89 21.31 -5.03
CA GLN A 212 17.43 22.56 -5.60
C GLN A 212 18.26 23.36 -4.59
N GLY A 213 18.23 23.00 -3.30
CA GLY A 213 18.97 23.72 -2.24
C GLY A 213 18.46 25.13 -2.01
N GLN A 214 17.17 25.38 -2.28
CA GLN A 214 16.53 26.69 -2.13
C GLN A 214 15.83 26.78 -0.78
N GLY A 215 16.11 27.82 -0.03
CA GLY A 215 15.52 28.10 1.27
C GLY A 215 16.36 29.01 2.10
N ARG A 216 15.85 29.40 3.28
CA ARG A 216 16.60 30.18 4.25
C ARG A 216 17.78 29.36 4.76
N GLN A 217 18.96 29.97 4.76
CA GLN A 217 20.20 29.31 5.13
C GLN A 217 20.53 29.48 6.60
N PHE A 218 21.02 28.41 7.22
CA PHE A 218 21.50 28.37 8.60
C PHE A 218 22.79 27.56 8.67
N ALA A 219 23.61 27.81 9.70
CA ALA A 219 24.84 27.07 9.91
C ALA A 219 24.60 25.62 10.38
N SER A 220 23.43 25.34 10.99
CA SER A 220 23.03 24.01 11.46
C SER A 220 21.52 23.86 11.51
N ALA A 221 21.04 22.61 11.55
CA ALA A 221 19.62 22.33 11.79
C ALA A 221 19.16 22.81 13.17
N LYS A 222 20.01 22.73 14.18
CA LYS A 222 19.72 23.27 15.51
C LYS A 222 19.44 24.75 15.47
N GLU A 223 20.30 25.54 14.83
CA GLU A 223 20.12 26.98 14.68
C GLU A 223 18.81 27.31 13.97
N ALA A 224 18.48 26.58 12.88
CA ALA A 224 17.24 26.78 12.15
C ALA A 224 16.00 26.56 13.04
N ILE A 225 15.97 25.45 13.78
CA ILE A 225 14.86 25.12 14.66
C ILE A 225 14.70 26.16 15.77
N GLU A 226 15.77 26.52 16.45
CA GLU A 226 15.78 27.52 17.53
C GLU A 226 15.31 28.89 17.02
N THR A 227 15.81 29.31 15.86
CA THR A 227 15.44 30.58 15.24
C THR A 227 13.97 30.63 14.86
N TYR A 228 13.46 29.61 14.16
CA TYR A 228 12.05 29.58 13.76
C TYR A 228 11.10 29.49 14.95
N ARG A 229 11.45 28.71 15.98
CA ARG A 229 10.65 28.67 17.22
C ARG A 229 10.55 30.04 17.89
N ALA A 230 11.65 30.79 17.89
CA ALA A 230 11.68 32.15 18.46
C ALA A 230 10.91 33.17 17.62
N GLU A 231 10.97 33.07 16.28
CA GLU A 231 10.33 34.01 15.36
C GLU A 231 8.82 33.73 15.19
N GLU A 232 8.43 32.46 15.03
CA GLU A 232 7.08 32.09 14.62
C GLU A 232 6.25 31.45 15.74
N ASN A 233 6.85 31.14 16.89
CA ASN A 233 6.20 30.47 18.03
C ASN A 233 5.42 29.20 17.59
N CYS A 234 6.00 28.41 16.66
CA CYS A 234 5.40 27.23 16.09
C CYS A 234 6.00 25.93 16.67
N ILE A 235 5.22 24.84 16.58
CA ILE A 235 5.66 23.49 16.93
C ILE A 235 6.44 22.87 15.75
N ASP A 236 7.16 21.78 15.99
CA ASP A 236 8.10 21.20 15.06
C ASP A 236 7.50 20.81 13.71
N GLN A 237 6.28 20.24 13.70
CA GLN A 237 5.61 19.87 12.47
C GLN A 237 5.31 21.05 11.52
N ASP A 238 5.26 22.26 12.06
CA ASP A 238 4.90 23.49 11.34
C ASP A 238 6.10 24.41 11.08
N LEU A 239 7.33 23.98 11.41
CA LEU A 239 8.55 24.73 11.15
C LEU A 239 8.77 24.92 9.63
N PRO A 240 9.11 26.14 9.18
CA PRO A 240 9.42 26.39 7.77
C PRO A 240 10.61 25.59 7.26
N ALA A 241 10.72 25.49 5.94
CA ALA A 241 11.86 24.88 5.28
C ALA A 241 13.17 25.61 5.57
N PHE A 242 14.27 24.88 5.69
CA PHE A 242 15.61 25.43 5.86
C PHE A 242 16.66 24.64 5.07
N VAL A 243 17.74 25.31 4.75
CA VAL A 243 18.92 24.73 4.11
C VAL A 243 20.12 24.96 5.02
N VAL A 244 20.90 23.91 5.29
CA VAL A 244 22.16 24.04 6.01
C VAL A 244 23.23 24.50 5.03
N ALA A 245 23.95 25.56 5.36
CA ALA A 245 24.94 26.19 4.50
C ALA A 245 26.32 26.30 5.15
N ARG A 246 27.34 26.16 4.33
CA ARG A 246 28.75 26.43 4.66
C ARG A 246 29.25 27.49 3.73
N ASN A 247 29.80 28.57 4.27
CA ASN A 247 30.31 29.69 3.47
C ASN A 247 29.29 30.28 2.46
N GLY A 248 28.02 30.37 2.86
CA GLY A 248 26.95 30.92 2.01
C GLY A 248 26.48 30.00 0.87
N GLN A 249 26.93 28.74 0.85
CA GLN A 249 26.47 27.73 -0.11
C GLN A 249 25.81 26.56 0.62
N PRO A 250 24.75 25.97 0.06
CA PRO A 250 24.19 24.74 0.61
C PRO A 250 25.26 23.67 0.84
N VAL A 251 25.20 22.99 1.98
CA VAL A 251 26.11 21.87 2.29
C VAL A 251 26.04 20.81 1.20
N ALA A 252 24.82 20.47 0.80
CA ALA A 252 24.54 19.62 -0.34
C ALA A 252 23.12 19.86 -0.86
N LYS A 253 22.94 19.59 -2.13
CA LYS A 253 21.64 19.43 -2.79
C LYS A 253 21.63 18.08 -3.50
N ILE A 254 20.48 17.52 -3.74
CA ILE A 254 20.37 16.26 -4.49
C ILE A 254 20.65 16.55 -5.96
N ALA A 255 21.81 16.13 -6.45
CA ALA A 255 22.25 16.36 -7.82
C ALA A 255 21.85 15.17 -8.73
N ASN A 256 21.74 15.46 -10.03
CA ASN A 256 21.52 14.41 -11.02
C ASN A 256 22.60 13.33 -10.93
N GLY A 257 22.16 12.08 -10.96
CA GLY A 257 23.02 10.90 -10.85
C GLY A 257 23.35 10.47 -9.42
N ASP A 258 22.98 11.21 -8.39
CA ASP A 258 23.15 10.79 -7.00
C ASP A 258 22.23 9.61 -6.63
N SER A 259 22.48 9.01 -5.47
CA SER A 259 21.61 8.01 -4.86
C SER A 259 20.74 8.64 -3.78
N VAL A 260 19.44 8.31 -3.75
CA VAL A 260 18.49 8.84 -2.78
C VAL A 260 17.69 7.70 -2.17
N ILE A 261 17.66 7.64 -0.83
CA ILE A 261 16.84 6.71 -0.06
C ILE A 261 15.81 7.52 0.74
N LEU A 262 14.52 7.27 0.47
CA LEU A 262 13.44 7.72 1.31
C LEU A 262 13.23 6.69 2.43
N PHE A 263 13.62 7.03 3.67
CA PHE A 263 13.65 6.06 4.77
C PHE A 263 12.33 5.93 5.54
N ASN A 264 11.27 6.59 5.10
CA ASN A 264 9.93 6.33 5.60
C ASN A 264 9.44 4.95 5.15
N PHE A 265 8.82 4.19 6.04
CA PHE A 265 8.22 2.89 5.70
C PHE A 265 6.71 2.96 5.47
N ARG A 266 6.02 4.02 5.93
CA ARG A 266 4.59 4.22 5.69
C ARG A 266 4.37 4.98 4.38
N GLY A 267 3.48 4.44 3.53
CA GLY A 267 3.30 4.90 2.15
C GLY A 267 2.50 6.19 2.00
N ASP A 268 1.47 6.44 2.83
CA ASP A 268 0.47 7.51 2.61
C ASP A 268 1.06 8.91 2.35
N ARG A 269 2.18 9.26 3.01
CA ARG A 269 2.88 10.53 2.87
C ARG A 269 4.25 10.41 2.18
N ALA A 270 4.52 9.28 1.56
CA ALA A 270 5.75 9.00 0.84
C ALA A 270 5.55 8.88 -0.68
N GLN A 271 4.32 8.59 -1.12
CA GLN A 271 4.02 8.35 -2.53
C GLN A 271 4.30 9.54 -3.43
N GLU A 272 3.83 10.74 -3.06
CA GLU A 272 3.91 11.92 -3.92
C GLU A 272 5.35 12.37 -4.20
N ILE A 273 6.19 12.42 -3.17
CA ILE A 273 7.61 12.72 -3.37
C ILE A 273 8.33 11.60 -4.15
N SER A 274 7.90 10.36 -3.97
CA SER A 274 8.42 9.23 -4.75
C SER A 274 8.05 9.35 -6.23
N LEU A 275 6.82 9.76 -6.55
CA LEU A 275 6.41 10.06 -7.93
C LEU A 275 7.31 11.14 -8.56
N ALA A 276 7.63 12.20 -7.80
CA ALA A 276 8.47 13.29 -8.27
C ALA A 276 9.90 12.83 -8.58
N PHE A 277 10.46 11.87 -7.83
CA PHE A 277 11.78 11.30 -8.13
C PHE A 277 11.76 10.25 -9.24
N ASP A 278 10.74 9.39 -9.28
CA ASP A 278 10.75 8.12 -10.01
C ASP A 278 10.11 8.23 -11.41
N ARG A 279 9.08 9.09 -11.59
CA ARG A 279 8.35 9.18 -12.85
C ARG A 279 9.01 10.13 -13.85
N LYS A 280 9.19 9.66 -15.09
CA LYS A 280 9.71 10.48 -16.19
C LYS A 280 8.68 11.50 -16.69
N ASP A 281 7.42 11.10 -16.70
CA ASP A 281 6.25 11.86 -17.15
C ASP A 281 5.56 12.67 -16.05
N PHE A 282 6.28 12.93 -14.94
CA PHE A 282 5.78 13.73 -13.83
C PHE A 282 5.45 15.17 -14.26
N ASP A 283 4.25 15.65 -13.96
CA ASP A 283 3.69 16.92 -14.42
C ASP A 283 3.07 17.81 -13.32
N LYS A 284 3.18 17.42 -12.04
CA LYS A 284 2.51 18.13 -10.94
C LYS A 284 3.18 19.45 -10.56
N PHE A 285 4.47 19.58 -10.81
CA PHE A 285 5.25 20.84 -10.67
C PHE A 285 6.53 20.79 -11.52
N ASP A 286 7.16 21.96 -11.69
CA ASP A 286 8.42 22.07 -12.42
C ASP A 286 9.60 21.56 -11.57
N ARG A 287 10.26 20.50 -12.04
CA ARG A 287 11.43 19.90 -11.39
C ARG A 287 12.76 20.58 -11.72
N GLY A 288 12.72 21.65 -12.54
CA GLY A 288 13.93 22.36 -13.00
C GLY A 288 14.79 21.49 -13.94
N ASP A 289 16.09 21.49 -13.73
CA ASP A 289 17.09 20.76 -14.52
C ASP A 289 17.26 19.28 -14.09
N TYR A 290 16.28 18.73 -13.37
CA TYR A 290 16.30 17.34 -12.92
C TYR A 290 16.23 16.36 -14.08
N THR A 291 17.21 15.47 -14.17
CA THR A 291 17.27 14.42 -15.20
C THR A 291 17.22 13.01 -14.63
N GLY A 292 17.36 12.87 -13.32
CA GLY A 292 17.22 11.60 -12.60
C GLY A 292 18.30 11.34 -11.57
N VAL A 293 17.93 10.52 -10.59
CA VAL A 293 18.79 9.94 -9.55
C VAL A 293 18.54 8.45 -9.49
N LEU A 294 19.35 7.72 -8.73
CA LEU A 294 19.00 6.36 -8.29
C LEU A 294 18.13 6.51 -7.04
N PHE A 295 16.84 6.35 -7.17
CA PHE A 295 15.87 6.52 -6.08
C PHE A 295 15.35 5.18 -5.57
N ALA A 296 15.25 5.05 -4.24
CA ALA A 296 14.59 3.93 -3.61
C ALA A 296 13.78 4.37 -2.39
N GLY A 297 12.63 3.74 -2.20
CA GLY A 297 11.89 3.79 -0.93
C GLY A 297 12.38 2.70 0.04
N MET A 298 11.92 2.77 1.28
CA MET A 298 12.15 1.70 2.25
C MET A 298 11.34 0.46 1.87
N LEU A 299 10.08 0.65 1.51
CA LEU A 299 9.14 -0.35 0.99
C LEU A 299 8.59 0.14 -0.34
N GLN A 300 7.90 -0.72 -1.09
CA GLN A 300 7.01 -0.27 -2.15
C GLN A 300 5.75 0.31 -1.50
N TYR A 301 5.48 1.58 -1.72
CA TYR A 301 4.39 2.31 -1.04
C TYR A 301 3.04 2.11 -1.69
N ASP A 302 3.06 1.78 -2.97
CA ASP A 302 1.87 1.47 -3.76
C ASP A 302 2.23 0.40 -4.80
N GLY A 303 1.67 -0.77 -4.65
CA GLY A 303 1.96 -1.89 -5.52
C GLY A 303 1.16 -1.86 -6.81
N ASP A 304 0.00 -1.24 -6.82
CA ASP A 304 -0.82 -1.08 -8.02
C ASP A 304 -0.13 -0.11 -8.99
N LEU A 305 0.35 1.02 -8.46
CA LEU A 305 1.12 2.01 -9.21
C LEU A 305 2.61 1.67 -9.34
N LYS A 306 3.10 0.67 -8.60
CA LYS A 306 4.52 0.29 -8.51
C LYS A 306 5.41 1.47 -8.12
N ILE A 307 5.06 2.13 -7.02
CA ILE A 307 5.73 3.31 -6.48
C ILE A 307 6.33 3.02 -5.10
N PRO A 308 7.64 3.25 -4.91
CA PRO A 308 8.65 3.48 -5.95
C PRO A 308 8.99 2.21 -6.73
N THR A 309 9.64 2.37 -7.89
CA THR A 309 10.11 1.25 -8.71
C THR A 309 11.14 0.40 -7.97
N ASP A 310 12.11 1.06 -7.33
CA ASP A 310 13.14 0.42 -6.51
C ASP A 310 12.84 0.63 -5.02
N TYR A 311 12.98 -0.41 -4.20
CA TYR A 311 12.80 -0.35 -2.74
C TYR A 311 13.74 -1.33 -2.04
N LEU A 312 14.03 -1.07 -0.75
CA LEU A 312 15.09 -1.77 -0.01
C LEU A 312 14.63 -3.08 0.63
N VAL A 313 13.40 -3.11 1.17
CA VAL A 313 12.89 -4.25 1.93
C VAL A 313 11.78 -4.93 1.17
N GLN A 314 12.00 -6.19 0.85
CA GLN A 314 11.01 -7.02 0.15
C GLN A 314 9.94 -7.51 1.14
N PRO A 315 8.66 -7.60 0.72
CA PRO A 315 7.66 -8.30 1.50
C PRO A 315 8.09 -9.74 1.76
N PRO A 316 7.91 -10.28 2.97
CA PRO A 316 8.28 -11.66 3.26
C PRO A 316 7.32 -12.63 2.55
N VAL A 317 7.82 -13.85 2.28
CA VAL A 317 6.95 -14.95 1.83
C VAL A 317 6.18 -15.49 3.05
N ILE A 318 4.87 -15.35 3.03
CA ILE A 318 3.97 -15.83 4.08
C ILE A 318 3.72 -17.32 3.88
N LYS A 319 3.82 -18.10 4.96
CA LYS A 319 3.58 -19.56 4.95
C LYS A 319 2.22 -19.89 5.55
N ASN A 320 1.80 -21.14 5.36
CA ASN A 320 0.49 -21.64 5.79
C ASN A 320 -0.64 -20.83 5.15
N THR A 321 -0.60 -20.68 3.85
CA THR A 321 -1.66 -20.00 3.08
C THR A 321 -2.84 -20.92 2.86
N LEU A 322 -3.98 -20.37 2.47
CA LEU A 322 -5.18 -21.16 2.13
C LEU A 322 -4.86 -22.18 1.02
N THR A 323 -4.17 -21.76 -0.03
CA THR A 323 -3.76 -22.67 -1.11
C THR A 323 -2.90 -23.82 -0.60
N GLU A 324 -1.94 -23.56 0.31
CA GLU A 324 -1.13 -24.64 0.90
C GLU A 324 -2.01 -25.66 1.68
N VAL A 325 -3.00 -25.18 2.42
CA VAL A 325 -3.95 -26.03 3.15
C VAL A 325 -4.82 -26.83 2.20
N LEU A 326 -5.36 -26.19 1.16
CA LEU A 326 -6.22 -26.83 0.17
C LEU A 326 -5.45 -27.86 -0.68
N CYS A 327 -4.25 -27.54 -1.13
CA CYS A 327 -3.38 -28.46 -1.85
C CYS A 327 -3.01 -29.68 -0.99
N ALA A 328 -2.69 -29.48 0.30
CA ALA A 328 -2.41 -30.58 1.22
C ALA A 328 -3.61 -31.52 1.41
N ALA A 329 -4.84 -31.02 1.25
CA ALA A 329 -6.09 -31.80 1.27
C ALA A 329 -6.46 -32.39 -0.11
N GLY A 330 -5.66 -32.18 -1.16
CA GLY A 330 -5.94 -32.64 -2.52
C GLY A 330 -7.07 -31.88 -3.23
N ILE A 331 -7.35 -30.65 -2.81
CA ILE A 331 -8.39 -29.82 -3.38
C ILE A 331 -7.88 -29.15 -4.66
N HIS A 332 -8.66 -29.25 -5.73
CA HIS A 332 -8.38 -28.56 -6.99
C HIS A 332 -8.88 -27.10 -6.94
N GLU A 333 -7.99 -26.18 -7.27
CA GLU A 333 -8.23 -24.73 -7.23
C GLU A 333 -8.18 -24.08 -8.61
N TYR A 334 -9.03 -23.08 -8.80
CA TYR A 334 -9.02 -22.21 -9.98
C TYR A 334 -8.98 -20.76 -9.57
N ALA A 335 -8.03 -19.99 -10.10
CA ALA A 335 -7.86 -18.57 -9.87
C ALA A 335 -7.96 -17.79 -11.17
N LEU A 336 -8.79 -16.76 -11.19
CA LEU A 336 -9.09 -15.98 -12.39
C LEU A 336 -9.18 -14.49 -12.07
N SER A 337 -8.52 -13.69 -12.88
CA SER A 337 -8.79 -12.25 -13.02
C SER A 337 -8.29 -11.78 -14.38
N GLU A 338 -8.56 -10.52 -14.70
CA GLU A 338 -7.87 -9.86 -15.81
C GLU A 338 -6.48 -9.37 -15.40
N THR A 339 -5.66 -8.96 -16.38
CA THR A 339 -4.25 -8.58 -16.21
C THR A 339 -4.02 -7.65 -15.03
N GLN A 340 -4.91 -6.66 -14.82
CA GLN A 340 -4.77 -5.66 -13.75
C GLN A 340 -4.72 -6.26 -12.34
N LYS A 341 -5.41 -7.37 -12.10
CA LYS A 341 -5.51 -8.00 -10.76
C LYS A 341 -5.13 -9.49 -10.75
N PHE A 342 -4.54 -10.00 -11.84
CA PHE A 342 -4.09 -11.39 -11.91
C PHE A 342 -3.03 -11.72 -10.84
N GLY A 343 -2.07 -10.83 -10.62
CA GLY A 343 -1.08 -10.97 -9.56
C GLY A 343 -1.70 -11.01 -8.15
N HIS A 344 -2.85 -10.36 -7.95
CA HIS A 344 -3.53 -10.32 -6.66
C HIS A 344 -4.20 -11.66 -6.32
N VAL A 345 -4.83 -12.31 -7.29
CA VAL A 345 -5.45 -13.63 -7.07
C VAL A 345 -4.45 -14.80 -7.12
N THR A 346 -3.19 -14.54 -7.43
CA THR A 346 -2.11 -15.54 -7.53
C THR A 346 -0.98 -15.26 -6.56
N TYR A 347 -0.09 -14.31 -6.85
CA TYR A 347 1.10 -13.98 -6.07
C TYR A 347 0.77 -13.48 -4.65
N PHE A 348 -0.02 -12.41 -4.54
CA PHE A 348 -0.38 -11.85 -3.22
C PHE A 348 -1.29 -12.77 -2.43
N TRP A 349 -2.25 -13.42 -3.09
CA TRP A 349 -3.09 -14.45 -2.49
C TRP A 349 -2.26 -15.56 -1.82
N ASN A 350 -1.19 -15.98 -2.48
CA ASN A 350 -0.29 -17.01 -1.99
C ASN A 350 0.82 -16.47 -1.07
N GLY A 351 0.58 -15.34 -0.40
CA GLY A 351 1.53 -14.79 0.57
C GLY A 351 2.83 -14.31 -0.04
N ASN A 352 2.77 -13.58 -1.14
CA ASN A 352 3.92 -13.05 -1.90
C ASN A 352 4.82 -14.17 -2.48
N ARG A 353 4.20 -15.26 -2.87
CA ARG A 353 4.89 -16.40 -3.48
C ARG A 353 4.68 -16.42 -4.99
N SER A 354 5.77 -16.50 -5.73
CA SER A 354 5.73 -16.74 -7.18
C SER A 354 5.46 -18.21 -7.49
N GLY A 355 4.67 -18.44 -8.53
CA GLY A 355 4.31 -19.79 -8.98
C GLY A 355 3.24 -20.46 -8.12
N LYS A 356 2.94 -21.69 -8.46
CA LYS A 356 1.94 -22.51 -7.80
C LYS A 356 2.53 -23.25 -6.62
N VAL A 357 1.68 -23.64 -5.67
CA VAL A 357 2.02 -24.56 -4.59
C VAL A 357 2.08 -25.99 -5.16
N ASP A 358 1.09 -26.36 -5.96
CA ASP A 358 1.04 -27.67 -6.63
C ASP A 358 0.53 -27.50 -8.07
N GLU A 359 1.38 -27.82 -9.06
CA GLU A 359 1.08 -27.70 -10.49
C GLU A 359 -0.08 -28.59 -10.95
N ASN A 360 -0.40 -29.66 -10.24
CA ASN A 360 -1.46 -30.59 -10.60
C ASN A 360 -2.83 -30.20 -10.01
N LEU A 361 -2.84 -29.39 -8.96
CA LEU A 361 -4.05 -29.00 -8.21
C LEU A 361 -4.52 -27.58 -8.52
N GLU A 362 -3.65 -26.72 -9.04
CA GLU A 362 -3.95 -25.31 -9.28
C GLU A 362 -3.99 -24.95 -10.75
N VAL A 363 -5.02 -24.24 -11.16
CA VAL A 363 -5.11 -23.60 -12.48
C VAL A 363 -5.23 -22.09 -12.29
N TYR A 364 -4.32 -21.34 -12.89
CA TYR A 364 -4.33 -19.88 -12.93
C TYR A 364 -4.64 -19.45 -14.36
N GLU A 365 -5.66 -18.64 -14.52
CA GLU A 365 -6.07 -18.12 -15.82
C GLU A 365 -6.15 -16.60 -15.80
N GLU A 366 -5.56 -15.97 -16.80
CA GLU A 366 -5.57 -14.53 -17.00
C GLU A 366 -6.45 -14.18 -18.20
N VAL A 367 -7.32 -13.19 -18.03
CA VAL A 367 -8.02 -12.54 -19.14
C VAL A 367 -7.23 -11.27 -19.47
N PRO A 368 -6.66 -11.14 -20.69
CA PRO A 368 -5.93 -9.94 -21.07
C PRO A 368 -6.81 -8.67 -20.95
N SER A 369 -6.33 -7.68 -20.22
CA SER A 369 -6.98 -6.37 -20.14
C SER A 369 -6.82 -5.59 -21.44
N ASP A 370 -7.79 -4.76 -21.79
CA ASP A 370 -7.67 -3.84 -22.91
C ASP A 370 -6.82 -2.62 -22.56
N GLU A 371 -6.12 -2.07 -23.53
CA GLU A 371 -5.34 -0.83 -23.40
C GLU A 371 -6.22 0.40 -23.66
N ILE A 372 -7.34 0.51 -22.93
CA ILE A 372 -8.32 1.61 -23.01
C ILE A 372 -8.40 2.25 -21.62
N PRO A 373 -8.51 3.59 -21.51
CA PRO A 373 -8.78 4.22 -20.22
C PRO A 373 -10.03 3.66 -19.55
N PHE A 374 -9.95 3.31 -18.27
CA PHE A 374 -11.01 2.56 -17.57
C PHE A 374 -12.36 3.28 -17.52
N GLU A 375 -12.36 4.61 -17.50
CA GLU A 375 -13.59 5.40 -17.57
C GLU A 375 -14.29 5.36 -18.95
N GLN A 376 -13.58 4.92 -19.99
CA GLN A 376 -14.14 4.75 -21.35
C GLN A 376 -14.65 3.33 -21.60
N ASP A 377 -14.19 2.37 -20.78
CA ASP A 377 -14.58 0.96 -20.86
C ASP A 377 -14.77 0.38 -19.43
N PRO A 378 -15.75 0.90 -18.67
CA PRO A 378 -15.88 0.58 -17.24
C PRO A 378 -16.42 -0.82 -16.94
N ASP A 379 -16.96 -1.54 -17.92
CA ASP A 379 -17.27 -2.98 -17.80
C ASP A 379 -16.00 -3.86 -17.83
N MET A 380 -14.89 -3.34 -18.35
CA MET A 380 -13.60 -4.02 -18.39
C MET A 380 -13.76 -5.46 -18.92
N LYS A 381 -13.21 -6.46 -18.25
CA LYS A 381 -13.37 -7.88 -18.60
C LYS A 381 -14.36 -8.64 -17.72
N SER A 382 -15.31 -7.93 -17.10
CA SER A 382 -16.27 -8.57 -16.19
C SER A 382 -17.10 -9.66 -16.85
N GLN A 383 -17.47 -9.50 -18.13
CA GLN A 383 -18.22 -10.50 -18.87
C GLN A 383 -17.38 -11.75 -19.11
N GLU A 384 -16.15 -11.61 -19.64
CA GLU A 384 -15.26 -12.74 -19.94
C GLU A 384 -14.85 -13.49 -18.66
N ILE A 385 -14.58 -12.78 -17.56
CA ILE A 385 -14.32 -13.38 -16.25
C ILE A 385 -15.53 -14.22 -15.82
N THR A 386 -16.75 -13.67 -15.96
CA THR A 386 -17.98 -14.36 -15.60
C THR A 386 -18.19 -15.63 -16.43
N GLU A 387 -18.03 -15.56 -17.76
CA GLU A 387 -18.18 -16.70 -18.66
C GLU A 387 -17.21 -17.82 -18.30
N LYS A 388 -15.94 -17.50 -18.03
CA LYS A 388 -14.92 -18.48 -17.62
C LYS A 388 -15.22 -19.08 -16.24
N MET A 389 -15.69 -18.28 -15.28
CA MET A 389 -16.12 -18.81 -13.97
C MET A 389 -17.27 -19.80 -14.13
N VAL A 390 -18.31 -19.44 -14.87
CA VAL A 390 -19.48 -20.31 -15.12
C VAL A 390 -19.08 -21.60 -15.83
N GLU A 391 -18.20 -21.53 -16.85
CA GLU A 391 -17.67 -22.70 -17.54
C GLU A 391 -16.92 -23.64 -16.59
N ASN A 392 -16.06 -23.10 -15.74
CA ASN A 392 -15.29 -23.91 -14.80
C ASN A 392 -16.15 -24.45 -13.65
N MET A 393 -17.18 -23.76 -13.22
CA MET A 393 -18.20 -24.31 -12.30
C MET A 393 -18.96 -25.50 -12.96
N ALA A 394 -19.36 -25.35 -14.23
CA ALA A 394 -20.03 -26.42 -14.96
C ALA A 394 -19.16 -27.67 -15.19
N SER A 395 -17.86 -27.50 -15.21
CA SER A 395 -16.91 -28.63 -15.39
C SER A 395 -16.81 -29.55 -14.19
N HIS A 396 -17.18 -29.09 -12.98
CA HIS A 396 -17.00 -29.77 -11.69
C HIS A 396 -15.55 -30.23 -11.39
N LYS A 397 -14.56 -29.65 -12.07
CA LYS A 397 -13.15 -30.01 -11.86
C LYS A 397 -12.58 -29.40 -10.58
N PHE A 398 -13.09 -28.26 -10.17
CA PHE A 398 -12.54 -27.47 -9.07
C PHE A 398 -13.51 -27.46 -7.88
N GLN A 399 -12.95 -27.63 -6.67
CA GLN A 399 -13.69 -27.55 -5.42
C GLN A 399 -13.58 -26.16 -4.79
N PHE A 400 -12.55 -25.38 -5.16
CA PHE A 400 -12.41 -23.99 -4.77
C PHE A 400 -12.06 -23.12 -6.00
N LEU A 401 -12.94 -22.17 -6.29
CA LEU A 401 -12.72 -21.21 -7.38
C LEU A 401 -12.70 -19.79 -6.78
N ARG A 402 -11.76 -18.97 -7.20
CA ARG A 402 -11.72 -17.55 -6.84
C ARG A 402 -11.57 -16.67 -8.06
N CYS A 403 -12.27 -15.54 -8.06
CA CYS A 403 -12.08 -14.50 -9.07
C CYS A 403 -12.09 -13.12 -8.44
N ASN A 404 -11.47 -12.18 -9.15
CA ASN A 404 -11.48 -10.77 -8.82
C ASN A 404 -12.07 -9.98 -9.99
N PHE A 405 -13.02 -9.09 -9.69
CA PHE A 405 -13.55 -8.08 -10.60
C PHE A 405 -12.93 -6.73 -10.26
N PRO A 406 -11.97 -6.23 -11.06
CA PRO A 406 -11.21 -5.01 -10.75
C PRO A 406 -12.01 -3.71 -10.87
N ASN A 407 -13.22 -3.77 -11.39
CA ASN A 407 -14.00 -2.63 -11.86
C ASN A 407 -14.13 -1.51 -10.80
N GLY A 408 -14.53 -1.84 -9.58
CA GLY A 408 -14.75 -0.85 -8.51
C GLY A 408 -13.48 -0.06 -8.17
N ASP A 409 -12.33 -0.71 -8.19
CA ASP A 409 -11.05 -0.10 -7.88
C ASP A 409 -10.45 0.64 -9.09
N MET A 410 -10.27 -0.05 -10.20
CA MET A 410 -9.60 0.54 -11.38
C MET A 410 -10.38 1.70 -11.98
N VAL A 411 -11.70 1.58 -12.10
CA VAL A 411 -12.55 2.70 -12.53
C VAL A 411 -12.66 3.76 -11.43
N GLY A 412 -12.68 3.35 -10.15
CA GLY A 412 -12.68 4.25 -9.00
C GLY A 412 -11.50 5.23 -8.99
N HIS A 413 -10.32 4.77 -9.33
CA HIS A 413 -9.11 5.60 -9.42
C HIS A 413 -9.19 6.70 -10.50
N THR A 414 -10.08 6.59 -11.48
CA THR A 414 -10.27 7.62 -12.50
C THR A 414 -10.99 8.87 -11.97
N GLY A 415 -11.73 8.73 -10.87
CA GLY A 415 -12.57 9.81 -10.32
C GLY A 415 -13.83 10.13 -11.13
N VAL A 416 -14.11 9.39 -12.19
CA VAL A 416 -15.28 9.60 -13.05
C VAL A 416 -16.50 8.87 -12.50
N TYR A 417 -17.30 9.57 -11.70
CA TYR A 417 -18.39 9.01 -10.90
C TYR A 417 -19.38 8.14 -11.71
N ASP A 418 -19.87 8.64 -12.85
CA ASP A 418 -20.85 7.90 -13.66
C ASP A 418 -20.27 6.60 -14.25
N ALA A 419 -18.98 6.59 -14.56
CA ALA A 419 -18.28 5.39 -15.00
C ALA A 419 -18.18 4.35 -13.86
N VAL A 420 -17.93 4.80 -12.62
CA VAL A 420 -17.89 3.91 -11.45
C VAL A 420 -19.28 3.33 -11.15
N VAL A 421 -20.33 4.12 -11.24
CA VAL A 421 -21.73 3.63 -11.09
C VAL A 421 -22.00 2.52 -12.11
N TYR A 422 -21.68 2.75 -13.37
CA TYR A 422 -21.86 1.75 -14.43
C TYR A 422 -21.01 0.49 -14.19
N ALA A 423 -19.75 0.66 -13.76
CA ALA A 423 -18.86 -0.44 -13.39
C ALA A 423 -19.49 -1.32 -12.30
N MET A 424 -20.11 -0.73 -11.28
CA MET A 424 -20.79 -1.47 -10.21
C MET A 424 -22.00 -2.24 -10.72
N GLU A 425 -22.75 -1.70 -11.66
CA GLU A 425 -23.88 -2.38 -12.31
C GLU A 425 -23.42 -3.59 -13.15
N CYS A 426 -22.23 -3.51 -13.77
CA CYS A 426 -21.61 -4.64 -14.47
C CYS A 426 -21.20 -5.73 -13.50
N VAL A 427 -20.59 -5.39 -12.37
CA VAL A 427 -20.22 -6.35 -11.31
C VAL A 427 -21.48 -7.04 -10.75
N ASP A 428 -22.57 -6.31 -10.52
CA ASP A 428 -23.85 -6.90 -10.05
C ASP A 428 -24.40 -7.96 -11.01
N LYS A 429 -24.36 -7.68 -12.33
CA LYS A 429 -24.74 -8.66 -13.36
C LYS A 429 -23.85 -9.91 -13.34
N SER A 430 -22.56 -9.73 -13.15
CA SER A 430 -21.60 -10.83 -13.02
C SER A 430 -21.88 -11.69 -11.79
N VAL A 431 -22.11 -11.05 -10.65
CA VAL A 431 -22.52 -11.76 -9.42
C VAL A 431 -23.80 -12.54 -9.63
N LYS A 432 -24.82 -11.95 -10.30
CA LYS A 432 -26.07 -12.66 -10.64
C LYS A 432 -25.82 -13.94 -11.44
N ALA A 433 -25.00 -13.86 -12.48
CA ALA A 433 -24.69 -15.02 -13.31
C ALA A 433 -23.94 -16.12 -12.53
N ILE A 434 -23.04 -15.75 -11.63
CA ILE A 434 -22.33 -16.70 -10.74
C ILE A 434 -23.30 -17.36 -9.76
N ILE A 435 -24.24 -16.59 -9.17
CA ILE A 435 -25.29 -17.15 -8.29
C ILE A 435 -26.18 -18.14 -9.04
N ASP A 436 -26.62 -17.81 -10.26
CA ASP A 436 -27.43 -18.72 -11.08
C ASP A 436 -26.67 -20.00 -11.45
N ALA A 437 -25.39 -19.89 -11.73
CA ALA A 437 -24.53 -21.05 -11.95
C ALA A 437 -24.33 -21.87 -10.68
N ALA A 438 -24.19 -21.24 -9.51
CA ALA A 438 -24.07 -21.91 -8.23
C ALA A 438 -25.34 -22.72 -7.91
N ASP A 439 -26.50 -22.17 -8.19
CA ASP A 439 -27.79 -22.88 -8.05
C ASP A 439 -27.89 -24.12 -8.95
N LYS A 440 -27.35 -23.99 -10.16
CA LYS A 440 -27.40 -25.07 -11.15
C LYS A 440 -26.36 -26.17 -10.87
N TYR A 441 -25.17 -25.80 -10.43
CA TYR A 441 -24.04 -26.71 -10.31
C TYR A 441 -23.69 -27.09 -8.87
N GLY A 442 -24.41 -26.54 -7.88
CA GLY A 442 -24.30 -26.95 -6.48
C GLY A 442 -23.12 -26.34 -5.72
N TYR A 443 -22.79 -25.09 -5.98
CA TYR A 443 -21.73 -24.35 -5.27
C TYR A 443 -22.28 -23.46 -4.16
N THR A 444 -21.50 -23.28 -3.12
CA THR A 444 -21.66 -22.17 -2.18
C THR A 444 -20.87 -20.97 -2.70
N VAL A 445 -21.43 -19.78 -2.64
CA VAL A 445 -20.77 -18.53 -3.10
C VAL A 445 -20.49 -17.63 -1.91
N LEU A 446 -19.24 -17.26 -1.77
CA LEU A 446 -18.78 -16.21 -0.86
C LEU A 446 -18.49 -14.96 -1.68
N ILE A 447 -19.01 -13.82 -1.26
CA ILE A 447 -18.83 -12.55 -1.96
C ILE A 447 -18.22 -11.56 -0.98
N THR A 448 -17.10 -10.97 -1.34
CA THR A 448 -16.40 -9.97 -0.51
C THR A 448 -15.70 -8.93 -1.37
N ALA A 449 -14.92 -8.07 -0.75
CA ALA A 449 -13.99 -7.15 -1.38
C ALA A 449 -12.68 -7.15 -0.59
N ASP A 450 -11.66 -6.52 -1.12
CA ASP A 450 -10.32 -6.46 -0.52
C ASP A 450 -10.03 -5.11 0.15
N HIS A 451 -10.68 -4.04 -0.28
CA HIS A 451 -10.70 -2.69 0.31
C HIS A 451 -11.86 -1.89 -0.28
N GLY A 452 -12.09 -0.66 0.21
CA GLY A 452 -13.03 0.27 -0.39
C GLY A 452 -12.35 1.28 -1.33
N ASN A 453 -13.10 1.77 -2.31
CA ASN A 453 -12.75 2.84 -3.25
C ASN A 453 -14.04 3.45 -3.83
N ALA A 454 -14.82 2.69 -4.60
CA ALA A 454 -16.06 3.13 -5.27
C ALA A 454 -17.15 3.62 -4.30
N ASP A 455 -17.07 3.23 -3.06
CA ASP A 455 -17.97 3.64 -1.97
C ASP A 455 -17.74 5.07 -1.47
N GLN A 456 -16.62 5.70 -1.88
CA GLN A 456 -16.28 7.06 -1.45
C GLN A 456 -15.58 7.85 -2.57
N MET A 457 -16.33 8.27 -3.58
CA MET A 457 -15.82 9.00 -4.75
C MET A 457 -15.65 10.51 -4.52
N THR A 458 -16.09 11.01 -3.38
CA THR A 458 -15.93 12.42 -2.99
C THR A 458 -15.48 12.55 -1.55
N GLU A 459 -14.81 13.67 -1.26
CA GLU A 459 -14.48 14.06 0.10
C GLU A 459 -14.80 15.53 0.33
N THR A 460 -15.23 15.88 1.54
CA THR A 460 -15.51 17.25 1.93
C THR A 460 -14.50 17.72 2.98
N LYS A 461 -13.66 18.68 2.61
CA LYS A 461 -12.70 19.33 3.51
C LYS A 461 -13.00 20.82 3.63
N LYS A 462 -13.12 21.33 4.84
CA LYS A 462 -13.40 22.76 5.11
C LYS A 462 -14.61 23.31 4.32
N GLY A 463 -15.67 22.49 4.16
CA GLY A 463 -16.89 22.86 3.45
C GLY A 463 -16.80 22.83 1.91
N LYS A 464 -15.68 22.38 1.35
CA LYS A 464 -15.50 22.20 -0.10
C LYS A 464 -15.45 20.72 -0.43
N THR A 465 -16.35 20.29 -1.31
CA THR A 465 -16.38 18.91 -1.85
C THR A 465 -15.50 18.81 -3.08
N SER A 466 -14.68 17.79 -3.14
CA SER A 466 -13.79 17.46 -4.26
C SER A 466 -13.88 15.98 -4.61
N VAL A 467 -13.48 15.63 -5.82
CA VAL A 467 -13.34 14.23 -6.26
C VAL A 467 -12.27 13.55 -5.44
N ARG A 468 -12.52 12.29 -5.08
CA ARG A 468 -11.58 11.40 -4.40
C ARG A 468 -11.26 10.24 -5.32
N THR A 469 -9.99 9.92 -5.47
CA THR A 469 -9.48 8.80 -6.28
C THR A 469 -8.73 7.76 -5.44
N ALA A 470 -8.59 8.02 -4.14
CA ALA A 470 -7.89 7.16 -3.20
C ALA A 470 -8.84 6.13 -2.56
N HIS A 471 -8.27 5.03 -2.05
CA HIS A 471 -9.03 4.03 -1.30
C HIS A 471 -9.72 4.62 -0.06
N SER A 472 -10.79 3.98 0.38
CA SER A 472 -11.52 4.39 1.59
C SER A 472 -11.06 3.62 2.83
N LEU A 473 -11.44 4.12 4.01
CA LEU A 473 -11.29 3.42 5.29
C LEU A 473 -12.56 2.63 5.66
N ASN A 474 -13.49 2.49 4.73
CA ASN A 474 -14.74 1.83 4.99
C ASN A 474 -14.57 0.30 5.03
N PRO A 475 -15.38 -0.41 5.83
CA PRO A 475 -15.39 -1.86 5.82
C PRO A 475 -15.95 -2.39 4.50
N VAL A 476 -15.65 -3.66 4.21
CA VAL A 476 -16.11 -4.34 2.99
C VAL A 476 -17.18 -5.39 3.32
N PRO A 477 -18.11 -5.70 2.40
CA PRO A 477 -19.11 -6.72 2.63
C PRO A 477 -18.50 -8.12 2.64
N PHE A 478 -19.11 -9.03 3.41
CA PHE A 478 -18.91 -10.47 3.32
C PHE A 478 -20.28 -11.14 3.35
N ILE A 479 -20.63 -11.84 2.28
CA ILE A 479 -21.95 -12.46 2.10
C ILE A 479 -21.76 -13.95 1.83
N ILE A 480 -22.58 -14.79 2.43
CA ILE A 480 -22.63 -16.23 2.17
C ILE A 480 -23.95 -16.55 1.45
N TYR A 481 -23.84 -17.04 0.23
CA TYR A 481 -24.98 -17.56 -0.52
C TYR A 481 -24.89 -19.08 -0.68
N ASP A 482 -25.87 -19.79 -0.18
CA ASP A 482 -26.00 -21.24 -0.34
C ASP A 482 -27.48 -21.62 -0.40
N LYS A 483 -27.95 -22.07 -1.55
CA LYS A 483 -29.36 -22.48 -1.74
C LYS A 483 -29.78 -23.64 -0.84
N ASN A 484 -28.85 -24.50 -0.46
CA ASN A 484 -29.13 -25.79 0.15
C ASN A 484 -28.74 -25.87 1.61
N HIS A 485 -28.11 -24.82 2.16
CA HIS A 485 -27.65 -24.80 3.55
C HIS A 485 -27.77 -23.40 4.13
N GLU A 486 -28.32 -23.33 5.34
CA GLU A 486 -28.38 -22.08 6.10
C GLU A 486 -27.12 -21.95 6.97
N TRP A 487 -26.31 -20.95 6.64
CA TRP A 487 -25.12 -20.61 7.39
C TRP A 487 -25.43 -19.50 8.40
N HIS A 488 -24.74 -19.55 9.54
CA HIS A 488 -24.83 -18.51 10.55
C HIS A 488 -23.46 -17.89 10.79
N ILE A 489 -23.37 -16.58 10.61
CA ILE A 489 -22.16 -15.81 10.94
C ILE A 489 -22.23 -15.46 12.43
N LYS A 490 -21.15 -15.72 13.16
CA LYS A 490 -21.01 -15.39 14.58
C LYS A 490 -21.09 -13.88 14.81
N ASP A 491 -21.53 -13.49 15.99
CA ASP A 491 -21.36 -12.10 16.45
C ASP A 491 -19.86 -11.82 16.69
N GLY A 492 -19.36 -10.72 16.17
CA GLY A 492 -17.96 -10.34 16.32
C GLY A 492 -17.52 -9.22 15.40
N HIS A 493 -16.27 -8.81 15.57
CA HIS A 493 -15.58 -7.88 14.67
C HIS A 493 -14.53 -8.66 13.87
N PHE A 494 -14.75 -8.77 12.59
CA PHE A 494 -13.92 -9.55 11.71
C PHE A 494 -13.16 -8.68 10.70
N GLY A 495 -12.05 -9.21 10.21
CA GLY A 495 -11.27 -8.65 9.11
C GLY A 495 -11.11 -9.63 7.95
N LEU A 496 -10.39 -9.22 6.93
CA LEU A 496 -10.17 -10.04 5.73
C LEU A 496 -9.48 -11.37 6.05
N ALA A 497 -8.61 -11.41 7.07
CA ALA A 497 -7.92 -12.63 7.48
C ALA A 497 -8.85 -13.72 8.04
N ASN A 498 -10.10 -13.37 8.39
CA ASN A 498 -11.10 -14.35 8.85
C ASN A 498 -11.75 -15.14 7.68
N VAL A 499 -11.51 -14.76 6.43
CA VAL A 499 -12.12 -15.42 5.25
C VAL A 499 -11.53 -16.81 5.02
N ALA A 500 -10.19 -16.96 4.98
CA ALA A 500 -9.55 -18.27 4.77
C ALA A 500 -9.96 -19.33 5.80
N PRO A 501 -9.95 -19.07 7.13
CA PRO A 501 -10.43 -20.05 8.11
C PRO A 501 -11.92 -20.34 7.96
N THR A 502 -12.72 -19.40 7.48
CA THR A 502 -14.13 -19.64 7.18
C THR A 502 -14.30 -20.61 6.00
N VAL A 503 -13.57 -20.39 4.90
CA VAL A 503 -13.54 -21.31 3.75
C VAL A 503 -13.16 -22.73 4.18
N VAL A 504 -12.05 -22.86 4.90
CA VAL A 504 -11.53 -24.18 5.36
C VAL A 504 -12.55 -24.89 6.25
N LYS A 505 -13.19 -24.17 7.18
CA LYS A 505 -14.23 -24.74 8.04
C LYS A 505 -15.47 -25.17 7.25
N MET A 506 -15.94 -24.36 6.30
CA MET A 506 -17.07 -24.68 5.43
C MET A 506 -16.81 -25.91 4.56
N MET A 507 -15.54 -26.15 4.19
CA MET A 507 -15.09 -27.33 3.46
C MET A 507 -14.84 -28.56 4.36
N GLY A 508 -15.02 -28.45 5.68
CA GLY A 508 -14.79 -29.53 6.63
C GLY A 508 -13.31 -29.82 6.91
N LEU A 509 -12.43 -28.87 6.62
CA LEU A 509 -10.99 -28.97 6.86
C LEU A 509 -10.59 -28.26 8.16
N THR A 510 -9.35 -28.48 8.60
CA THR A 510 -8.78 -27.88 9.81
C THR A 510 -7.86 -26.72 9.44
N ALA A 511 -8.11 -25.55 10.02
CA ALA A 511 -7.26 -24.38 9.86
C ALA A 511 -5.95 -24.55 10.67
N PRO A 512 -4.82 -24.00 10.19
CA PRO A 512 -3.59 -23.86 10.98
C PRO A 512 -3.80 -23.03 12.25
N ASP A 513 -3.07 -23.36 13.32
CA ASP A 513 -3.17 -22.67 14.61
C ASP A 513 -2.78 -21.19 14.56
N CYS A 514 -2.00 -20.79 13.55
CA CYS A 514 -1.56 -19.40 13.37
C CYS A 514 -2.60 -18.50 12.67
N TRP A 515 -3.74 -19.07 12.24
CA TRP A 515 -4.78 -18.32 11.55
C TRP A 515 -5.74 -17.64 12.52
N GLU A 516 -6.40 -16.62 12.01
CA GLU A 516 -7.56 -16.01 12.65
C GLU A 516 -8.70 -17.03 12.78
N GLU A 517 -9.74 -16.70 13.54
CA GLU A 517 -10.89 -17.58 13.71
C GLU A 517 -11.85 -17.57 12.50
N SER A 518 -12.56 -18.66 12.31
CA SER A 518 -13.66 -18.75 11.35
C SER A 518 -14.87 -17.95 11.81
N MET A 519 -15.52 -17.27 10.87
CA MET A 519 -16.74 -16.48 11.10
C MET A 519 -18.01 -17.36 11.26
N VAL A 520 -17.97 -18.63 10.87
CA VAL A 520 -19.10 -19.59 10.99
C VAL A 520 -18.82 -20.70 11.96
#